data_8a220796ca43ef1e32c170d1185f4bcd
#
_entry.id   8a220796ca43ef1e32c170d1185f4bcd
#
_cell.length_a   1.000
_cell.length_b   1.000
_cell.length_c   1.000
_cell.angle_alpha   90.00
_cell.angle_beta   90.00
_cell.angle_gamma   90.00
#
_symmetry.space_group_name_H-M   'P 1'
#
loop_
_entity.id
_entity.type
_entity.pdbx_description
1 polymer ?
#
loop_
_entity_poly.entity_id
_entity_poly.type
_entity_poly.pdbx_seq_one_letter_code
_entity_poly.pdbx_strand_id
1 'polypeptide(L)'
;MSFLNAALRANEELFELLHVKGLDASHHHLFAVGAGGDVSAGIDLEAEQIFIKHLLPFGEIVSEESGVIPSPNAHARIILDPIDGSDNLLSHLPYYGTSIAYFENEKCTQAIITNLANGDVFIKDAMGLRQGKLAQKSFETVTCNAFSKVGIFERSYCSKRAHEKLHDAKIKYRSPGAFALSLAYAHDVSFVLYEGVMRSYDVEAGLFMCEDLRTYYEGDIFLVSKDKEIFDKIKSLFISN
;
A
#
# COMPACT_ATOMS: atom_id res chain seq x y z
N MET A 1 5.73 -10.43 22.24
CA MET A 1 5.78 -10.49 20.76
C MET A 1 5.93 -9.05 20.28
N SER A 2 6.77 -8.74 19.28
CA SER A 2 6.87 -7.38 18.72
C SER A 2 5.71 -7.10 17.76
N PHE A 3 5.43 -5.81 17.50
CA PHE A 3 4.42 -5.37 16.52
C PHE A 3 4.68 -6.00 15.15
N LEU A 4 5.90 -5.90 14.61
CA LEU A 4 6.24 -6.48 13.31
C LEU A 4 5.95 -7.99 13.24
N ASN A 5 6.26 -8.74 14.29
CA ASN A 5 5.95 -10.16 14.33
C ASN A 5 4.44 -10.45 14.37
N ALA A 6 3.66 -9.59 15.03
CA ALA A 6 2.20 -9.72 15.05
C ALA A 6 1.61 -9.41 13.67
N ALA A 7 2.09 -8.35 13.02
CA ALA A 7 1.66 -7.98 11.67
C ALA A 7 2.03 -9.04 10.62
N LEU A 8 3.22 -9.65 10.71
CA LEU A 8 3.59 -10.77 9.84
C LEU A 8 2.67 -11.97 10.05
N ARG A 9 2.30 -12.31 11.29
CA ARG A 9 1.35 -13.40 11.57
C ARG A 9 -0.05 -13.13 11.03
N ALA A 10 -0.53 -11.88 11.11
CA ALA A 10 -1.80 -11.51 10.51
C ALA A 10 -1.77 -11.70 8.98
N ASN A 11 -0.68 -11.26 8.34
CA ASN A 11 -0.48 -11.47 6.91
C ASN A 11 -0.37 -12.97 6.54
N GLU A 12 0.28 -13.79 7.36
CA GLU A 12 0.35 -15.25 7.16
C GLU A 12 -1.05 -15.88 7.23
N GLU A 13 -1.86 -15.50 8.24
CA GLU A 13 -3.23 -16.01 8.41
C GLU A 13 -4.12 -15.62 7.23
N LEU A 14 -4.03 -14.36 6.77
CA LEU A 14 -4.78 -13.89 5.60
C LEU A 14 -4.28 -14.57 4.31
N PHE A 15 -2.98 -14.72 4.13
CA PHE A 15 -2.42 -15.42 2.97
C PHE A 15 -2.88 -16.89 2.92
N GLU A 16 -2.91 -17.58 4.07
CA GLU A 16 -3.46 -18.93 4.18
C GLU A 16 -4.95 -18.98 3.83
N LEU A 17 -5.75 -18.00 4.30
CA LEU A 17 -7.15 -17.90 3.93
C LEU A 17 -7.32 -17.81 2.42
N LEU A 18 -6.58 -16.91 1.75
CA LEU A 18 -6.74 -16.68 0.31
C LEU A 18 -6.25 -17.84 -0.56
N HIS A 19 -5.14 -18.50 -0.19
CA HIS A 19 -4.45 -19.45 -1.08
C HIS A 19 -4.66 -20.93 -0.72
N VAL A 20 -5.04 -21.23 0.53
CA VAL A 20 -5.23 -22.61 0.99
C VAL A 20 -6.70 -22.93 1.21
N LYS A 21 -7.42 -22.06 1.93
CA LYS A 21 -8.86 -22.26 2.19
C LYS A 21 -9.71 -21.84 0.99
N GLY A 22 -9.30 -20.77 0.31
CA GLY A 22 -10.00 -20.19 -0.84
C GLY A 22 -11.19 -19.32 -0.45
N LEU A 23 -11.65 -18.51 -1.41
CA LEU A 23 -12.82 -17.65 -1.24
C LEU A 23 -14.12 -18.44 -1.47
N ASP A 24 -15.12 -18.18 -0.65
CA ASP A 24 -16.49 -18.67 -0.82
C ASP A 24 -17.48 -17.55 -1.17
N ALA A 25 -18.76 -17.85 -1.28
CA ALA A 25 -19.77 -16.90 -1.67
C ALA A 25 -19.93 -15.73 -0.67
N SER A 26 -19.61 -15.93 0.61
CA SER A 26 -19.70 -14.86 1.63
C SER A 26 -18.65 -13.77 1.43
N HIS A 27 -17.48 -14.13 0.95
CA HIS A 27 -16.39 -13.20 0.66
C HIS A 27 -16.70 -12.23 -0.49
N HIS A 28 -17.56 -12.66 -1.43
CA HIS A 28 -18.02 -11.82 -2.55
C HIS A 28 -19.26 -10.97 -2.21
N HIS A 29 -19.85 -11.16 -1.05
CA HIS A 29 -21.02 -10.37 -0.65
C HIS A 29 -20.61 -8.93 -0.37
N LEU A 30 -21.37 -7.98 -0.94
CA LEU A 30 -21.14 -6.55 -0.73
C LEU A 30 -21.94 -6.06 0.47
N PHE A 31 -21.31 -5.28 1.33
CA PHE A 31 -21.86 -4.71 2.54
C PHE A 31 -22.08 -3.18 2.41
N ALA A 32 -22.11 -2.49 3.51
CA ALA A 32 -22.22 -1.03 3.53
C ALA A 32 -20.91 -0.38 3.07
N VAL A 33 -20.97 0.92 2.79
CA VAL A 33 -19.77 1.74 2.52
C VAL A 33 -18.91 1.79 3.77
N GLY A 34 -17.65 1.39 3.64
CA GLY A 34 -16.66 1.46 4.70
C GLY A 34 -16.25 2.91 5.05
N ALA A 35 -15.44 3.07 6.10
CA ALA A 35 -14.94 4.38 6.52
C ALA A 35 -14.07 5.05 5.46
N GLY A 36 -13.42 4.26 4.60
CA GLY A 36 -12.64 4.72 3.44
C GLY A 36 -13.48 5.28 2.29
N GLY A 37 -14.79 5.02 2.29
CA GLY A 37 -15.73 5.54 1.28
C GLY A 37 -16.03 4.59 0.13
N ASP A 38 -15.41 3.42 0.08
CA ASP A 38 -15.69 2.35 -0.88
C ASP A 38 -16.64 1.30 -0.28
N VAL A 39 -17.29 0.50 -1.13
CA VAL A 39 -18.19 -0.58 -0.69
C VAL A 39 -17.33 -1.78 -0.26
N SER A 40 -17.45 -2.18 1.02
CA SER A 40 -16.71 -3.32 1.56
C SER A 40 -17.26 -4.65 1.01
N ALA A 41 -16.39 -5.54 0.60
CA ALA A 41 -16.72 -6.95 0.36
C ALA A 41 -16.53 -7.78 1.64
N GLY A 42 -17.10 -8.97 1.68
CA GLY A 42 -16.97 -9.87 2.84
C GLY A 42 -15.53 -10.20 3.17
N ILE A 43 -14.69 -10.31 2.16
CA ILE A 43 -13.27 -10.58 2.35
C ILE A 43 -12.53 -9.43 3.04
N ASP A 44 -12.88 -8.17 2.75
CA ASP A 44 -12.28 -6.99 3.39
C ASP A 44 -12.58 -6.98 4.90
N LEU A 45 -13.83 -7.28 5.26
CA LEU A 45 -14.25 -7.38 6.65
C LEU A 45 -13.60 -8.56 7.40
N GLU A 46 -13.47 -9.72 6.74
CA GLU A 46 -12.78 -10.86 7.35
C GLU A 46 -11.28 -10.58 7.52
N ALA A 47 -10.64 -9.97 6.52
CA ALA A 47 -9.26 -9.53 6.61
C ALA A 47 -9.06 -8.55 7.76
N GLU A 48 -9.94 -7.54 7.91
CA GLU A 48 -9.90 -6.61 9.03
C GLU A 48 -9.95 -7.34 10.39
N GLN A 49 -10.84 -8.32 10.56
CA GLN A 49 -10.94 -9.08 11.81
C GLN A 49 -9.67 -9.86 12.13
N ILE A 50 -8.98 -10.42 11.11
CA ILE A 50 -7.68 -11.05 11.28
C ILE A 50 -6.66 -10.04 11.82
N PHE A 51 -6.59 -8.83 11.23
CA PHE A 51 -5.67 -7.80 11.71
C PHE A 51 -6.02 -7.28 13.10
N ILE A 52 -7.29 -7.05 13.41
CA ILE A 52 -7.74 -6.63 14.76
C ILE A 52 -7.28 -7.64 15.81
N LYS A 53 -7.48 -8.93 15.59
CA LYS A 53 -7.06 -10.02 16.47
C LYS A 53 -5.58 -9.95 16.83
N HIS A 54 -4.74 -9.62 15.87
CA HIS A 54 -3.28 -9.60 16.05
C HIS A 54 -2.72 -8.25 16.51
N LEU A 55 -3.32 -7.14 16.07
CA LEU A 55 -2.73 -5.81 16.20
C LEU A 55 -3.33 -4.95 17.31
N LEU A 56 -4.59 -5.17 17.70
CA LEU A 56 -5.26 -4.36 18.72
C LEU A 56 -4.50 -4.24 20.06
N PRO A 57 -3.74 -5.26 20.51
CA PRO A 57 -2.92 -5.13 21.72
C PRO A 57 -1.79 -4.10 21.64
N PHE A 58 -1.43 -3.62 20.44
CA PHE A 58 -0.32 -2.70 20.21
C PHE A 58 -0.74 -1.24 20.10
N GLY A 59 -2.01 -0.94 19.81
CA GLY A 59 -2.50 0.43 19.67
C GLY A 59 -3.92 0.50 19.12
N GLU A 60 -4.44 1.73 19.06
CA GLU A 60 -5.68 2.04 18.35
C GLU A 60 -5.52 1.74 16.87
N ILE A 61 -6.50 1.09 16.26
CA ILE A 61 -6.50 0.83 14.82
C ILE A 61 -7.42 1.83 14.12
N VAL A 62 -6.91 2.47 13.08
CA VAL A 62 -7.68 3.28 12.14
C VAL A 62 -7.72 2.51 10.83
N SER A 63 -8.83 1.80 10.61
CA SER A 63 -9.03 0.90 9.46
C SER A 63 -9.85 1.57 8.37
N GLU A 64 -9.58 1.21 7.12
CA GLU A 64 -10.38 1.64 5.97
C GLU A 64 -11.83 1.18 6.07
N GLU A 65 -12.07 -0.01 6.63
CA GLU A 65 -13.41 -0.61 6.70
C GLU A 65 -14.24 -0.05 7.84
N SER A 66 -13.79 -0.20 9.08
CA SER A 66 -14.56 0.14 10.28
C SER A 66 -14.21 1.51 10.88
N GLY A 67 -13.22 2.22 10.35
CA GLY A 67 -12.73 3.47 10.93
C GLY A 67 -11.95 3.22 12.23
N VAL A 68 -12.24 3.99 13.27
CA VAL A 68 -11.48 3.95 14.53
C VAL A 68 -11.93 2.79 15.42
N ILE A 69 -11.00 1.89 15.71
CA ILE A 69 -11.18 0.75 16.63
C ILE A 69 -10.31 1.01 17.87
N PRO A 70 -10.93 1.38 19.00
CA PRO A 70 -10.18 1.79 20.18
C PRO A 70 -9.44 0.61 20.83
N SER A 71 -8.23 0.88 21.35
CA SER A 71 -7.42 -0.06 22.10
C SER A 71 -7.26 0.41 23.55
N PRO A 72 -7.11 -0.52 24.53
CA PRO A 72 -6.68 -0.16 25.87
C PRO A 72 -5.29 0.50 25.92
N ASN A 73 -4.44 0.27 24.91
CA ASN A 73 -3.10 0.85 24.76
C ASN A 73 -3.15 2.07 23.82
N ALA A 74 -3.66 3.18 24.33
CA ALA A 74 -3.89 4.41 23.55
C ALA A 74 -2.62 5.21 23.18
N HIS A 75 -1.40 4.67 23.40
CA HIS A 75 -0.15 5.40 23.16
C HIS A 75 0.38 5.25 21.73
N ALA A 76 -0.20 4.36 20.94
CA ALA A 76 0.18 4.12 19.57
C ALA A 76 -1.07 4.04 18.68
N ARG A 77 -0.89 4.36 17.40
CA ARG A 77 -1.93 4.29 16.38
C ARG A 77 -1.45 3.43 15.21
N ILE A 78 -2.33 2.59 14.71
CA ILE A 78 -2.08 1.73 13.57
C ILE A 78 -3.03 2.17 12.46
N ILE A 79 -2.50 2.57 11.31
CA ILE A 79 -3.29 2.83 10.11
C ILE A 79 -3.26 1.57 9.27
N LEU A 80 -4.44 1.07 8.92
CA LEU A 80 -4.63 -0.24 8.31
C LEU A 80 -5.51 -0.14 7.06
N ASP A 81 -5.00 -0.63 5.95
CA ASP A 81 -5.78 -1.11 4.83
C ASP A 81 -5.67 -2.64 4.81
N PRO A 82 -6.75 -3.36 5.10
CA PRO A 82 -6.74 -4.82 5.16
C PRO A 82 -6.49 -5.47 3.81
N ILE A 83 -7.01 -4.88 2.70
CA ILE A 83 -6.78 -5.36 1.33
C ILE A 83 -6.71 -4.17 0.34
N ASP A 84 -5.51 -3.61 0.16
CA ASP A 84 -5.21 -2.68 -0.93
C ASP A 84 -5.40 -3.39 -2.28
N GLY A 85 -6.40 -2.96 -3.06
CA GLY A 85 -6.74 -3.56 -4.34
C GLY A 85 -7.71 -4.75 -4.25
N SER A 86 -8.73 -4.68 -3.41
CA SER A 86 -9.78 -5.71 -3.28
C SER A 86 -10.51 -6.00 -4.61
N ASP A 87 -10.73 -5.00 -5.45
CA ASP A 87 -11.25 -5.18 -6.82
C ASP A 87 -10.38 -6.11 -7.67
N ASN A 88 -9.05 -6.01 -7.53
CA ASN A 88 -8.12 -6.91 -8.21
C ASN A 88 -8.23 -8.34 -7.68
N LEU A 89 -8.31 -8.50 -6.35
CA LEU A 89 -8.50 -9.81 -5.73
C LEU A 89 -9.78 -10.47 -6.25
N LEU A 90 -10.91 -9.76 -6.20
CA LEU A 90 -12.21 -10.26 -6.67
C LEU A 90 -12.26 -10.50 -8.18
N SER A 91 -11.43 -9.80 -8.94
CA SER A 91 -11.27 -9.98 -10.39
C SER A 91 -10.19 -11.01 -10.77
N HIS A 92 -9.55 -11.66 -9.80
CA HIS A 92 -8.43 -12.59 -10.00
C HIS A 92 -7.20 -11.95 -10.69
N LEU A 93 -7.01 -10.65 -10.56
CA LEU A 93 -5.80 -9.96 -11.00
C LEU A 93 -4.74 -10.03 -9.90
N PRO A 94 -3.52 -10.56 -10.17
CA PRO A 94 -2.55 -10.87 -9.12
C PRO A 94 -1.77 -9.62 -8.65
N TYR A 95 -2.46 -8.56 -8.23
CA TYR A 95 -1.89 -7.33 -7.71
C TYR A 95 -2.78 -6.74 -6.61
N TYR A 96 -2.67 -7.25 -5.42
CA TYR A 96 -3.40 -6.85 -4.21
C TYR A 96 -2.55 -7.16 -2.99
N GLY A 97 -2.75 -6.41 -1.92
CA GLY A 97 -1.89 -6.52 -0.76
C GLY A 97 -2.51 -5.97 0.51
N THR A 98 -1.70 -5.76 1.52
CA THR A 98 -2.07 -5.14 2.79
C THR A 98 -1.18 -3.94 3.05
N SER A 99 -1.69 -2.93 3.75
CA SER A 99 -0.92 -1.75 4.15
C SER A 99 -1.08 -1.49 5.64
N ILE A 100 0.04 -1.44 6.37
CA ILE A 100 0.05 -1.26 7.82
C ILE A 100 1.12 -0.24 8.19
N ALA A 101 0.72 0.89 8.79
CA ALA A 101 1.63 1.89 9.34
C ALA A 101 1.43 2.00 10.86
N TYR A 102 2.52 1.95 11.62
CA TYR A 102 2.52 2.03 13.08
C TYR A 102 3.12 3.35 13.55
N PHE A 103 2.35 4.10 14.31
CA PHE A 103 2.69 5.42 14.80
C PHE A 103 2.91 5.41 16.30
N GLU A 104 4.04 5.99 16.73
CA GLU A 104 4.32 6.35 18.11
C GLU A 104 4.52 7.86 18.20
N ASN A 105 3.80 8.52 19.10
CA ASN A 105 3.87 9.97 19.27
C ASN A 105 3.73 10.74 17.93
N GLU A 106 2.70 10.40 17.16
CA GLU A 106 2.37 10.99 15.85
C GLU A 106 3.44 10.78 14.75
N LYS A 107 4.46 9.96 15.00
CA LYS A 107 5.48 9.61 14.02
C LYS A 107 5.35 8.16 13.58
N CYS A 108 5.33 7.92 12.26
CA CYS A 108 5.44 6.57 11.73
C CYS A 108 6.82 6.01 12.06
N THR A 109 6.87 4.88 12.77
CA THR A 109 8.11 4.25 13.22
C THR A 109 8.30 2.87 12.62
N GLN A 110 7.21 2.20 12.18
CA GLN A 110 7.27 0.90 11.53
C GLN A 110 6.17 0.83 10.47
N ALA A 111 6.48 0.19 9.34
CA ALA A 111 5.49 -0.10 8.30
C ALA A 111 5.72 -1.49 7.72
N ILE A 112 4.61 -2.13 7.32
CA ILE A 112 4.61 -3.39 6.59
C ILE A 112 3.61 -3.28 5.45
N ILE A 113 4.07 -3.64 4.24
CA ILE A 113 3.20 -3.82 3.07
C ILE A 113 3.47 -5.22 2.54
N THR A 114 2.43 -6.00 2.33
CA THR A 114 2.54 -7.37 1.82
C THR A 114 1.79 -7.52 0.51
N ASN A 115 2.45 -7.99 -0.53
CA ASN A 115 1.78 -8.44 -1.74
C ASN A 115 1.18 -9.83 -1.50
N LEU A 116 -0.11 -9.90 -1.31
CA LEU A 116 -0.82 -11.15 -1.04
C LEU A 116 -0.92 -12.07 -2.26
N ALA A 117 -0.70 -11.57 -3.47
CA ALA A 117 -0.74 -12.40 -4.68
C ALA A 117 0.51 -13.28 -4.84
N ASN A 118 1.68 -12.83 -4.31
CA ASN A 118 2.95 -13.53 -4.51
C ASN A 118 3.77 -13.74 -3.23
N GLY A 119 3.29 -13.18 -2.09
CA GLY A 119 3.95 -13.29 -0.80
C GLY A 119 5.17 -12.39 -0.60
N ASP A 120 5.41 -11.38 -1.45
CA ASP A 120 6.43 -10.36 -1.19
C ASP A 120 6.03 -9.54 0.02
N VAL A 121 7.00 -9.27 0.90
CA VAL A 121 6.81 -8.44 2.10
C VAL A 121 7.86 -7.34 2.14
N PHE A 122 7.40 -6.13 2.33
CA PHE A 122 8.23 -4.95 2.56
C PHE A 122 8.07 -4.50 4.01
N ILE A 123 9.19 -4.27 4.70
CA ILE A 123 9.22 -3.82 6.10
C ILE A 123 10.13 -2.62 6.18
N LYS A 124 9.64 -1.52 6.77
CA LYS A 124 10.49 -0.39 7.16
C LYS A 124 10.39 -0.13 8.66
N ASP A 125 11.53 0.02 9.29
CA ASP A 125 11.70 0.40 10.68
C ASP A 125 13.05 1.13 10.87
N ALA A 126 13.55 1.24 12.09
CA ALA A 126 14.85 1.86 12.38
C ALA A 126 16.05 1.20 11.68
N MET A 127 15.91 -0.06 11.21
CA MET A 127 16.94 -0.76 10.45
C MET A 127 16.89 -0.46 8.94
N GLY A 128 15.94 0.36 8.49
CA GLY A 128 15.75 0.72 7.08
C GLY A 128 14.69 -0.13 6.37
N LEU A 129 14.58 0.08 5.05
CA LEU A 129 13.65 -0.66 4.20
C LEU A 129 14.25 -2.02 3.80
N ARG A 130 13.49 -3.07 4.02
CA ARG A 130 13.86 -4.46 3.75
C ARG A 130 12.73 -5.18 3.02
N GLN A 131 13.09 -6.10 2.15
CA GLN A 131 12.15 -6.94 1.41
C GLN A 131 12.46 -8.41 1.63
N GLY A 132 11.45 -9.24 1.60
CA GLY A 132 11.55 -10.70 1.69
C GLY A 132 10.28 -11.39 1.22
N LYS A 133 10.16 -12.65 1.58
CA LYS A 133 8.97 -13.48 1.32
C LYS A 133 8.31 -13.87 2.62
N LEU A 134 7.01 -13.80 2.68
CA LEU A 134 6.19 -14.16 3.85
C LEU A 134 6.52 -15.57 4.37
N ALA A 135 6.65 -16.55 3.45
CA ALA A 135 6.97 -17.92 3.79
C ALA A 135 8.40 -18.15 4.31
N GLN A 136 9.36 -17.29 3.96
CA GLN A 136 10.79 -17.50 4.25
C GLN A 136 11.26 -16.74 5.48
N LYS A 137 10.59 -15.66 5.88
CA LYS A 137 10.93 -14.78 7.02
C LYS A 137 12.38 -14.29 7.04
N SER A 138 13.04 -14.26 5.88
CA SER A 138 14.35 -13.65 5.67
C SER A 138 14.16 -12.36 4.88
N PHE A 139 14.76 -11.27 5.36
CA PHE A 139 14.59 -9.94 4.78
C PHE A 139 15.94 -9.34 4.45
N GLU A 140 16.08 -8.85 3.22
CA GLU A 140 17.28 -8.19 2.73
C GLU A 140 17.02 -6.70 2.53
N THR A 141 18.05 -5.88 2.68
CA THR A 141 17.94 -4.44 2.43
C THR A 141 17.53 -4.19 0.98
N VAL A 142 16.51 -3.36 0.79
CA VAL A 142 16.05 -2.96 -0.55
C VAL A 142 17.10 -2.08 -1.21
N THR A 143 17.37 -2.35 -2.47
CA THR A 143 18.22 -1.54 -3.34
C THR A 143 17.45 -1.11 -4.57
N CYS A 144 17.74 0.10 -5.09
CA CYS A 144 17.07 0.59 -6.28
C CYS A 144 17.41 -0.25 -7.53
N ASN A 145 16.37 -0.69 -8.24
CA ASN A 145 16.55 -1.40 -9.52
C ASN A 145 17.00 -0.42 -10.62
N ALA A 146 18.27 -0.49 -11.02
CA ALA A 146 18.84 0.37 -12.06
C ALA A 146 18.30 0.08 -13.48
N PHE A 147 17.60 -1.03 -13.68
CA PHE A 147 17.12 -1.48 -15.00
C PHE A 147 15.62 -1.28 -15.23
N SER A 148 14.95 -0.58 -14.34
CA SER A 148 13.51 -0.33 -14.47
C SER A 148 13.21 0.50 -15.74
N LYS A 149 12.14 0.10 -16.46
CA LYS A 149 11.75 0.75 -17.72
C LYS A 149 10.26 1.17 -17.73
N VAL A 150 9.58 0.92 -16.64
CA VAL A 150 8.14 1.13 -16.51
C VAL A 150 7.86 1.82 -15.20
N GLY A 151 7.02 2.86 -15.25
CA GLY A 151 6.46 3.46 -14.04
C GLY A 151 5.09 2.88 -13.71
N ILE A 152 4.55 3.33 -12.60
CA ILE A 152 3.17 3.08 -12.18
C ILE A 152 2.44 4.42 -12.17
N PHE A 153 1.24 4.46 -12.75
CA PHE A 153 0.31 5.56 -12.60
C PHE A 153 -1.02 5.00 -12.08
N GLU A 154 -1.23 5.13 -10.78
CA GLU A 154 -2.41 4.60 -10.12
C GLU A 154 -3.67 5.38 -10.52
N ARG A 155 -4.78 4.66 -10.69
CA ARG A 155 -6.08 5.22 -11.09
C ARG A 155 -6.00 6.09 -12.36
N SER A 156 -5.12 5.74 -13.31
CA SER A 156 -4.91 6.50 -14.55
C SER A 156 -6.20 6.71 -15.35
N TYR A 157 -7.18 5.84 -15.22
CA TYR A 157 -8.50 5.93 -15.84
C TYR A 157 -9.35 7.10 -15.29
N CYS A 158 -9.04 7.61 -14.10
CA CYS A 158 -9.71 8.78 -13.51
C CYS A 158 -9.06 10.11 -13.93
N SER A 159 -7.87 10.08 -14.55
CA SER A 159 -7.06 11.27 -14.80
C SER A 159 -6.75 11.47 -16.28
N LYS A 160 -7.66 12.14 -16.99
CA LYS A 160 -7.44 12.49 -18.40
C LYS A 160 -6.22 13.40 -18.56
N ARG A 161 -6.04 14.41 -17.70
CA ARG A 161 -4.96 15.39 -17.79
C ARG A 161 -3.58 14.74 -17.67
N ALA A 162 -3.35 13.94 -16.63
CA ALA A 162 -2.06 13.29 -16.42
C ALA A 162 -1.81 12.22 -17.49
N HIS A 163 -2.85 11.47 -17.90
CA HIS A 163 -2.75 10.50 -19.00
C HIS A 163 -2.24 11.15 -20.29
N GLU A 164 -2.87 12.25 -20.74
CA GLU A 164 -2.49 12.97 -21.95
C GLU A 164 -1.03 13.46 -21.89
N LYS A 165 -0.63 14.08 -20.76
CA LYS A 165 0.73 14.57 -20.57
C LYS A 165 1.78 13.46 -20.63
N LEU A 166 1.54 12.32 -19.98
CA LEU A 166 2.44 11.17 -20.02
C LEU A 166 2.50 10.53 -21.41
N HIS A 167 1.36 10.45 -22.11
CA HIS A 167 1.26 9.96 -23.48
C HIS A 167 2.11 10.80 -24.44
N ASP A 168 1.95 12.13 -24.42
CA ASP A 168 2.67 13.05 -25.29
C ASP A 168 4.18 13.03 -25.01
N ALA A 169 4.56 12.87 -23.74
CA ALA A 169 5.94 12.70 -23.32
C ALA A 169 6.52 11.30 -23.61
N LYS A 170 5.72 10.36 -24.15
CA LYS A 170 6.06 8.96 -24.45
C LYS A 170 6.58 8.21 -23.21
N ILE A 171 5.99 8.45 -22.05
CA ILE A 171 6.35 7.80 -20.79
C ILE A 171 5.53 6.52 -20.63
N LYS A 172 6.22 5.38 -20.44
CA LYS A 172 5.59 4.07 -20.23
C LYS A 172 5.18 3.88 -18.79
N TYR A 173 3.94 3.45 -18.56
CA TYR A 173 3.46 3.09 -17.23
C TYR A 173 2.48 1.92 -17.25
N ARG A 174 2.10 1.48 -16.06
CA ARG A 174 0.99 0.56 -15.78
C ARG A 174 0.08 1.22 -14.75
N SER A 175 -1.18 0.78 -14.68
CA SER A 175 -2.16 1.21 -13.67
C SER A 175 -2.70 -0.04 -13.00
N PRO A 176 -1.96 -0.59 -12.02
CA PRO A 176 -2.28 -1.90 -11.45
C PRO A 176 -3.44 -1.88 -10.44
N GLY A 177 -3.71 -0.75 -9.76
CA GLY A 177 -4.90 -0.61 -8.92
C GLY A 177 -4.75 -1.04 -7.47
N ALA A 178 -3.54 -0.90 -6.90
CA ALA A 178 -3.25 -1.08 -5.48
C ALA A 178 -2.15 -0.09 -5.08
N PHE A 179 -2.55 1.05 -4.48
CA PHE A 179 -1.64 2.19 -4.36
C PHE A 179 -0.57 2.00 -3.30
N ALA A 180 -0.92 1.49 -2.12
CA ALA A 180 0.07 1.20 -1.09
C ALA A 180 1.12 0.20 -1.60
N LEU A 181 0.66 -0.84 -2.30
CA LEU A 181 1.54 -1.83 -2.91
C LEU A 181 2.46 -1.21 -3.97
N SER A 182 1.94 -0.28 -4.78
CA SER A 182 2.73 0.44 -5.78
C SER A 182 3.81 1.30 -5.15
N LEU A 183 3.56 1.91 -3.99
CA LEU A 183 4.57 2.64 -3.21
C LEU A 183 5.64 1.70 -2.64
N ALA A 184 5.28 0.50 -2.19
CA ALA A 184 6.25 -0.50 -1.74
C ALA A 184 7.24 -0.90 -2.86
N TYR A 185 6.77 -0.96 -4.10
CA TYR A 185 7.61 -1.22 -5.28
C TYR A 185 8.28 0.03 -5.88
N ALA A 186 8.23 1.19 -5.24
CA ALA A 186 8.80 2.43 -5.80
C ALA A 186 10.32 2.35 -6.07
N HIS A 187 11.05 1.51 -5.33
CA HIS A 187 12.48 1.24 -5.57
C HIS A 187 12.73 0.36 -6.80
N ASP A 188 11.73 -0.39 -7.26
CA ASP A 188 11.83 -1.29 -8.41
C ASP A 188 11.39 -0.63 -9.71
N VAL A 189 10.34 0.20 -9.68
CA VAL A 189 9.81 0.88 -10.87
C VAL A 189 10.51 2.21 -11.13
N SER A 190 10.30 2.81 -12.31
CA SER A 190 10.93 4.09 -12.65
C SER A 190 10.29 5.27 -11.93
N PHE A 191 9.00 5.20 -11.63
CA PHE A 191 8.25 6.18 -10.83
C PHE A 191 6.92 5.59 -10.36
N VAL A 192 6.33 6.19 -9.33
CA VAL A 192 4.91 6.03 -9.00
C VAL A 192 4.26 7.41 -9.05
N LEU A 193 3.15 7.52 -9.79
CA LEU A 193 2.35 8.72 -9.97
C LEU A 193 0.92 8.45 -9.52
N TYR A 194 0.32 9.42 -8.87
CA TYR A 194 -1.10 9.44 -8.52
C TYR A 194 -1.67 10.84 -8.75
N GLU A 195 -2.91 10.94 -9.24
CA GLU A 195 -3.66 12.19 -9.31
C GLU A 195 -4.99 11.99 -8.58
N GLY A 196 -5.21 12.77 -7.53
CA GLY A 196 -6.42 12.72 -6.73
C GLY A 196 -6.18 12.91 -5.24
N VAL A 197 -7.24 12.72 -4.45
CA VAL A 197 -7.15 12.76 -2.98
C VAL A 197 -6.58 11.45 -2.47
N MET A 198 -5.47 11.54 -1.74
CA MET A 198 -4.85 10.38 -1.09
C MET A 198 -5.49 10.15 0.29
N ARG A 199 -5.90 8.92 0.55
CA ARG A 199 -6.42 8.51 1.87
C ARG A 199 -5.26 7.97 2.71
N SER A 200 -5.30 8.16 4.02
CA SER A 200 -4.22 7.72 4.92
C SER A 200 -3.94 6.23 4.84
N TYR A 201 -4.97 5.41 4.68
CA TYR A 201 -4.85 3.94 4.57
C TYR A 201 -3.99 3.52 3.38
N ASP A 202 -4.16 4.21 2.24
CA ASP A 202 -3.47 3.91 0.98
C ASP A 202 -2.01 4.34 0.99
N VAL A 203 -1.62 5.31 1.83
CA VAL A 203 -0.34 6.01 1.62
C VAL A 203 0.63 6.01 2.79
N GLU A 204 0.17 6.01 4.05
CA GLU A 204 1.07 6.26 5.20
C GLU A 204 2.23 5.25 5.28
N ALA A 205 1.96 3.96 5.11
CA ALA A 205 3.00 2.94 5.10
C ALA A 205 3.96 3.13 3.90
N GLY A 206 3.39 3.37 2.72
CA GLY A 206 4.16 3.55 1.48
C GLY A 206 5.01 4.84 1.49
N LEU A 207 4.47 5.95 1.99
CA LEU A 207 5.23 7.21 2.13
C LEU A 207 6.41 7.04 3.07
N PHE A 208 6.21 6.36 4.21
CA PHE A 208 7.32 6.04 5.11
C PHE A 208 8.38 5.19 4.40
N MET A 209 7.98 4.21 3.58
CA MET A 209 8.92 3.39 2.79
C MET A 209 9.70 4.22 1.76
N CYS A 210 9.12 5.28 1.21
CA CYS A 210 9.70 6.13 0.17
C CYS A 210 10.50 7.33 0.67
N GLU A 211 10.75 7.49 1.98
CA GLU A 211 11.43 8.67 2.57
C GLU A 211 12.82 8.98 1.98
N ASP A 212 13.52 7.97 1.45
CA ASP A 212 14.83 8.11 0.80
C ASP A 212 14.75 8.43 -0.69
N LEU A 213 13.54 8.42 -1.28
CA LEU A 213 13.31 8.72 -2.68
C LEU A 213 12.93 10.19 -2.89
N ARG A 214 12.97 10.63 -4.15
CA ARG A 214 12.47 11.96 -4.53
C ARG A 214 10.96 11.95 -4.57
N THR A 215 10.35 12.85 -3.81
CA THR A 215 8.90 13.03 -3.78
C THR A 215 8.50 14.43 -4.23
N TYR A 216 7.36 14.54 -4.89
CA TYR A 216 6.73 15.79 -5.25
C TYR A 216 5.24 15.68 -4.97
N TYR A 217 4.72 16.66 -4.28
CA TYR A 217 3.30 16.77 -3.98
C TYR A 217 2.87 18.21 -4.20
N GLU A 218 1.94 18.45 -5.13
CA GLU A 218 1.36 19.76 -5.40
C GLU A 218 -0.07 19.61 -5.93
N GLY A 219 -1.02 20.22 -5.22
CA GLY A 219 -2.44 20.09 -5.53
C GLY A 219 -2.92 18.64 -5.37
N ASP A 220 -3.34 18.05 -6.46
CA ASP A 220 -3.83 16.68 -6.57
C ASP A 220 -2.80 15.68 -7.15
N ILE A 221 -1.59 16.16 -7.46
CA ILE A 221 -0.51 15.33 -8.03
C ILE A 221 0.46 14.88 -6.94
N PHE A 222 0.68 13.59 -6.88
CA PHE A 222 1.75 12.96 -6.11
C PHE A 222 2.67 12.17 -7.05
N LEU A 223 3.97 12.37 -6.92
CA LEU A 223 5.01 11.68 -7.69
C LEU A 223 6.12 11.23 -6.76
N VAL A 224 6.56 9.98 -6.89
CA VAL A 224 7.79 9.49 -6.28
C VAL A 224 8.66 8.80 -7.34
N SER A 225 9.98 8.99 -7.27
CA SER A 225 10.94 8.31 -8.14
C SER A 225 12.32 8.23 -7.51
N LYS A 226 12.99 7.09 -7.73
CA LYS A 226 14.41 6.91 -7.46
C LYS A 226 15.31 7.60 -8.51
N ASP A 227 14.82 7.76 -9.72
CA ASP A 227 15.55 8.31 -10.88
C ASP A 227 15.33 9.81 -10.99
N LYS A 228 16.41 10.57 -10.91
CA LYS A 228 16.34 12.03 -10.98
C LYS A 228 15.85 12.55 -12.32
N GLU A 229 16.27 11.95 -13.43
CA GLU A 229 15.92 12.44 -14.78
C GLU A 229 14.44 12.20 -15.06
N ILE A 230 13.94 11.01 -14.73
CA ILE A 230 12.51 10.67 -14.85
C ILE A 230 11.68 11.54 -13.90
N PHE A 231 12.14 11.75 -12.66
CA PHE A 231 11.46 12.63 -11.70
C PHE A 231 11.33 14.04 -12.24
N ASP A 232 12.42 14.67 -12.65
CA ASP A 232 12.42 16.05 -13.16
C ASP A 232 11.58 16.18 -14.44
N LYS A 233 11.68 15.19 -15.34
CA LYS A 233 10.87 15.15 -16.57
C LYS A 233 9.38 15.10 -16.25
N ILE A 234 8.92 14.18 -15.38
CA ILE A 234 7.50 14.05 -15.05
C ILE A 234 7.03 15.28 -14.28
N LYS A 235 7.79 15.71 -13.26
CA LYS A 235 7.46 16.89 -12.47
C LYS A 235 7.23 18.11 -13.38
N SER A 236 8.08 18.34 -14.38
CA SER A 236 7.96 19.48 -15.31
C SER A 236 6.66 19.48 -16.13
N LEU A 237 6.01 18.32 -16.30
CA LEU A 237 4.71 18.24 -16.97
C LEU A 237 3.57 18.83 -16.15
N PHE A 238 3.72 18.91 -14.82
CA PHE A 238 2.65 19.31 -13.90
C PHE A 238 2.87 20.68 -13.26
N ILE A 239 4.08 21.22 -13.28
CA ILE A 239 4.33 22.59 -12.84
C ILE A 239 3.61 23.53 -13.78
N SER A 240 2.68 24.33 -13.25
CA SER A 240 2.03 25.41 -13.99
C SER A 240 3.04 26.55 -14.18
N ASN A 241 3.29 26.97 -15.43
CA ASN A 241 3.99 28.21 -15.73
C ASN A 241 3.08 29.40 -15.41
#